data_02894fd6410deadd4944a125c890b2c9
#
_entry.id   02894fd6410deadd4944a125c890b2c9
#
_cell.length_a   1.000
_cell.length_b   1.000
_cell.length_c   1.000
_cell.angle_alpha   90.00
_cell.angle_beta   90.00
_cell.angle_gamma   90.00
#
_symmetry.space_group_name_H-M   'P 1'
#
loop_
_entity.id
_entity.type
_entity.pdbx_description
1 polymer ?
#
loop_
_entity_poly.entity_id
_entity_poly.type
_entity_poly.pdbx_seq_one_letter_code
_entity_poly.pdbx_strand_id
1 'polypeptide(L)'
;ERYCIDEHEEVFVDSPKGAIEGFQEKELDTTVVKSFFVPKLCNQCSHPNCVQVCPVGATYQTKDGIVLIDDKYCVGCSYCVQACPYGARYIDHHGKGVADKCNWCYHRLVRGLSPACVLACPVGARKIGNLKDPASEVSTILREKRVAILKPEIGNEPRAYYLGIDKEVR
;
A
#
# COMPACT_ATOMS: atom_id res chain seq x y z
N GLU A 1 -8.67 -12.26 8.30
CA GLU A 1 -7.93 -13.34 7.61
C GLU A 1 -8.52 -13.61 6.23
N ARG A 2 -9.83 -13.72 6.11
CA ARG A 2 -10.56 -13.86 4.85
C ARG A 2 -10.34 -12.69 3.89
N TYR A 3 -10.18 -11.52 4.45
CA TYR A 3 -9.98 -10.26 3.73
C TYR A 3 -8.68 -10.21 2.91
N CYS A 4 -7.66 -10.97 3.30
CA CYS A 4 -6.37 -10.96 2.59
C CYS A 4 -6.25 -11.98 1.46
N ILE A 5 -7.15 -12.96 1.37
CA ILE A 5 -7.01 -14.07 0.42
C ILE A 5 -8.21 -14.13 -0.54
N ASP A 6 -9.43 -14.23 -0.03
CA ASP A 6 -10.58 -14.54 -0.88
C ASP A 6 -11.22 -13.32 -1.55
N GLU A 7 -11.24 -12.17 -0.88
CA GLU A 7 -11.87 -10.95 -1.41
C GLU A 7 -10.94 -10.14 -2.32
N HIS A 8 -9.63 -10.38 -2.23
CA HIS A 8 -8.65 -9.70 -3.07
C HIS A 8 -8.27 -10.47 -4.34
N GLU A 9 -8.56 -11.76 -4.43
CA GLU A 9 -8.21 -12.52 -5.62
C GLU A 9 -9.01 -12.03 -6.85
N GLU A 10 -10.30 -11.79 -6.69
CA GLU A 10 -11.12 -11.19 -7.75
C GLU A 10 -10.80 -9.70 -8.00
N VAL A 11 -10.46 -8.97 -6.96
CA VAL A 11 -10.11 -7.55 -7.06
C VAL A 11 -8.71 -7.35 -7.66
N PHE A 12 -7.78 -8.29 -7.46
CA PHE A 12 -6.49 -8.26 -8.15
C PHE A 12 -6.59 -8.52 -9.64
N VAL A 13 -7.58 -9.26 -10.08
CA VAL A 13 -7.87 -9.50 -11.50
C VAL A 13 -8.46 -8.25 -12.16
N ASP A 14 -9.29 -7.51 -11.41
CA ASP A 14 -9.90 -6.24 -11.85
C ASP A 14 -9.08 -5.01 -11.44
N SER A 15 -8.00 -5.18 -10.67
CA SER A 15 -7.11 -4.08 -10.34
C SER A 15 -6.50 -3.54 -11.62
N PRO A 16 -6.63 -2.23 -11.87
CA PRO A 16 -6.09 -1.67 -13.08
C PRO A 16 -4.61 -2.02 -13.11
N LYS A 17 -4.29 -2.99 -13.94
CA LYS A 17 -3.00 -3.05 -14.57
C LYS A 17 -1.86 -2.85 -13.58
N GLY A 18 -1.77 -3.81 -12.67
CA GLY A 18 -0.65 -3.92 -11.74
C GLY A 18 0.62 -4.44 -12.43
N ALA A 19 1.63 -4.75 -11.67
CA ALA A 19 2.93 -5.21 -12.16
C ALA A 19 2.92 -6.45 -13.08
N ILE A 20 1.77 -7.10 -13.27
CA ILE A 20 1.61 -8.27 -14.15
C ILE A 20 1.37 -7.84 -15.61
N GLU A 21 0.90 -6.65 -15.88
CA GLU A 21 0.67 -6.19 -17.26
C GLU A 21 1.92 -5.83 -18.05
N GLY A 22 3.08 -5.79 -17.41
CA GLY A 22 4.36 -5.63 -18.09
C GLY A 22 4.82 -6.86 -18.89
N PHE A 23 4.11 -7.98 -18.75
CA PHE A 23 4.47 -9.23 -19.45
C PHE A 23 3.39 -9.64 -20.44
N GLN A 24 3.20 -8.88 -21.49
CA GLN A 24 2.61 -9.43 -22.70
C GLN A 24 3.69 -10.28 -23.38
N GLU A 25 3.45 -11.58 -23.50
CA GLU A 25 4.38 -12.56 -24.11
C GLU A 25 4.89 -12.17 -25.52
N LYS A 26 4.29 -11.17 -26.15
CA LYS A 26 4.63 -10.70 -27.51
C LYS A 26 5.75 -9.65 -27.58
N GLU A 27 6.16 -9.07 -26.45
CA GLU A 27 7.20 -8.06 -26.40
C GLU A 27 8.23 -8.33 -25.29
N LEU A 28 8.70 -9.55 -25.20
CA LEU A 28 9.95 -9.81 -24.48
C LEU A 28 11.07 -9.15 -25.27
N ASP A 29 11.32 -7.89 -24.96
CA ASP A 29 12.54 -7.24 -25.41
C ASP A 29 13.70 -8.03 -24.84
N THR A 30 14.41 -8.75 -25.69
CA THR A 30 15.58 -9.53 -25.33
C THR A 30 16.71 -8.67 -24.78
N THR A 31 16.55 -7.36 -24.73
CA THR A 31 17.46 -6.38 -24.13
C THR A 31 17.21 -6.15 -22.64
N VAL A 32 16.20 -6.78 -22.01
CA VAL A 32 15.96 -6.67 -20.57
C VAL A 32 17.10 -7.29 -19.78
N VAL A 33 17.98 -6.44 -19.28
CA VAL A 33 19.15 -6.84 -18.50
C VAL A 33 18.80 -7.18 -17.06
N LYS A 34 17.65 -6.69 -16.54
CA LYS A 34 17.25 -6.88 -15.15
C LYS A 34 15.73 -6.78 -15.00
N SER A 35 15.14 -7.73 -14.27
CA SER A 35 13.75 -7.66 -13.85
C SER A 35 13.63 -7.92 -12.34
N PHE A 36 12.64 -7.30 -11.67
CA PHE A 36 12.38 -7.50 -10.26
C PHE A 36 10.93 -7.13 -9.93
N PHE A 37 10.44 -7.65 -8.80
CA PHE A 37 9.09 -7.38 -8.33
C PHE A 37 9.12 -6.32 -7.23
N VAL A 38 8.23 -5.32 -7.36
CA VAL A 38 7.98 -4.33 -6.32
C VAL A 38 6.60 -4.61 -5.71
N PRO A 39 6.53 -5.11 -4.48
CA PRO A 39 5.24 -5.34 -3.83
C PRO A 39 4.59 -4.00 -3.50
N LYS A 40 3.53 -3.66 -4.23
CA LYS A 40 2.75 -2.44 -3.99
C LYS A 40 1.69 -2.67 -2.94
N LEU A 41 1.60 -1.76 -1.99
CA LEU A 41 0.55 -1.70 -0.97
C LEU A 41 0.22 -0.23 -0.68
N CYS A 42 -0.83 0.03 0.10
CA CYS A 42 -1.09 1.39 0.56
C CYS A 42 0.09 1.87 1.42
N ASN A 43 0.68 2.99 1.02
CA ASN A 43 1.85 3.56 1.68
C ASN A 43 1.53 4.27 3.01
N GLN A 44 0.26 4.39 3.41
CA GLN A 44 -0.16 5.03 4.67
C GLN A 44 0.55 6.37 4.89
N CYS A 45 0.51 7.23 3.89
CA CYS A 45 1.24 8.49 3.83
C CYS A 45 1.00 9.40 5.04
N SER A 46 2.01 10.20 5.42
CA SER A 46 1.86 11.23 6.46
C SER A 46 0.99 12.39 5.97
N HIS A 47 1.14 12.76 4.69
CA HIS A 47 0.32 13.76 4.00
C HIS A 47 -0.53 13.10 2.90
N PRO A 48 -1.64 12.43 3.25
CA PRO A 48 -2.38 11.61 2.31
C PRO A 48 -3.31 12.45 1.42
N ASN A 49 -2.97 12.64 0.15
CA ASN A 49 -3.84 13.33 -0.82
C ASN A 49 -5.24 12.73 -0.88
N CYS A 50 -5.34 11.42 -0.73
CA CYS A 50 -6.62 10.70 -0.74
C CYS A 50 -7.56 11.09 0.43
N VAL A 51 -7.04 11.59 1.54
CA VAL A 51 -7.85 12.14 2.63
C VAL A 51 -8.32 13.55 2.25
N GLN A 52 -7.42 14.35 1.67
CA GLN A 52 -7.72 15.74 1.32
C GLN A 52 -8.81 15.88 0.27
N VAL A 53 -8.86 14.96 -0.70
CA VAL A 53 -9.85 15.01 -1.79
C VAL A 53 -11.19 14.37 -1.45
N CYS A 54 -11.36 13.80 -0.27
CA CYS A 54 -12.60 13.11 0.08
C CYS A 54 -13.70 14.11 0.43
N PRO A 55 -14.75 14.26 -0.41
CA PRO A 55 -15.76 15.30 -0.20
C PRO A 55 -16.67 15.04 1.00
N VAL A 56 -16.75 13.78 1.42
CA VAL A 56 -17.62 13.35 2.53
C VAL A 56 -16.84 12.95 3.79
N GLY A 57 -15.50 13.11 3.78
CA GLY A 57 -14.66 12.75 4.92
C GLY A 57 -14.61 11.25 5.23
N ALA A 58 -15.11 10.38 4.35
CA ALA A 58 -15.08 8.94 4.55
C ALA A 58 -13.66 8.37 4.63
N THR A 59 -12.72 8.95 3.89
CA THR A 59 -11.30 8.62 4.04
C THR A 59 -10.69 9.57 5.07
N TYR A 60 -10.08 9.02 6.10
CA TYR A 60 -9.54 9.79 7.22
C TYR A 60 -8.22 9.19 7.73
N GLN A 61 -7.49 9.96 8.51
CA GLN A 61 -6.29 9.48 9.19
C GLN A 61 -6.56 9.40 10.70
N THR A 62 -6.20 8.25 11.29
CA THR A 62 -6.29 8.04 12.73
C THR A 62 -5.22 8.84 13.49
N LYS A 63 -5.35 8.94 14.82
CA LYS A 63 -4.32 9.58 15.69
C LYS A 63 -2.96 8.88 15.60
N ASP A 64 -2.97 7.58 15.31
CA ASP A 64 -1.75 6.78 15.11
C ASP A 64 -1.16 6.97 13.70
N GLY A 65 -1.83 7.74 12.86
CA GLY A 65 -1.41 8.07 11.52
C GLY A 65 -1.80 7.03 10.45
N ILE A 66 -2.63 6.06 10.78
CA ILE A 66 -3.13 5.09 9.81
C ILE A 66 -4.29 5.70 9.01
N VAL A 67 -4.22 5.60 7.70
CA VAL A 67 -5.29 6.08 6.81
C VAL A 67 -6.32 4.97 6.65
N LEU A 68 -7.56 5.26 6.98
CA LEU A 68 -8.69 4.33 6.90
C LEU A 68 -9.80 4.89 6.00
N ILE A 69 -10.79 4.05 5.73
CA ILE A 69 -12.02 4.40 5.04
C ILE A 69 -13.18 3.95 5.93
N ASP A 70 -14.14 4.85 6.16
CA ASP A 70 -15.43 4.49 6.73
C ASP A 70 -16.40 4.22 5.58
N ASP A 71 -16.73 2.96 5.37
CA ASP A 71 -17.59 2.49 4.28
C ASP A 71 -19.02 2.99 4.39
N LYS A 72 -19.48 3.39 5.59
CA LYS A 72 -20.82 3.94 5.81
C LYS A 72 -21.00 5.34 5.23
N TYR A 73 -19.92 6.11 5.17
CA TYR A 73 -19.91 7.46 4.61
C TYR A 73 -19.42 7.52 3.18
N CYS A 74 -18.77 6.47 2.69
CA CYS A 74 -18.20 6.45 1.35
C CYS A 74 -19.30 6.39 0.30
N VAL A 75 -19.25 7.31 -0.66
CA VAL A 75 -20.22 7.42 -1.78
C VAL A 75 -19.67 6.86 -3.09
N GLY A 76 -18.53 6.20 -3.10
CA GLY A 76 -17.95 5.58 -4.29
C GLY A 76 -17.47 6.55 -5.39
N CYS A 77 -17.25 7.83 -5.10
CA CYS A 77 -16.98 8.88 -6.09
C CYS A 77 -15.61 8.75 -6.80
N SER A 78 -14.76 7.82 -6.39
CA SER A 78 -13.43 7.52 -6.98
C SER A 78 -12.37 8.63 -6.87
N TYR A 79 -12.62 9.79 -6.26
CA TYR A 79 -11.63 10.86 -6.14
C TYR A 79 -10.36 10.41 -5.42
N CYS A 80 -10.49 9.65 -4.34
CA CYS A 80 -9.36 9.11 -3.62
C CYS A 80 -8.57 8.05 -4.39
N VAL A 81 -9.21 7.35 -5.35
CA VAL A 81 -8.55 6.41 -6.26
C VAL A 81 -7.68 7.18 -7.24
N GLN A 82 -8.22 8.23 -7.87
CA GLN A 82 -7.50 9.07 -8.82
C GLN A 82 -6.37 9.87 -8.14
N ALA A 83 -6.58 10.33 -6.91
CA ALA A 83 -5.58 11.10 -6.16
C ALA A 83 -4.43 10.26 -5.60
N CYS A 84 -4.52 8.92 -5.65
CA CYS A 84 -3.47 8.05 -5.14
C CYS A 84 -2.36 7.85 -6.20
N PRO A 85 -1.15 8.42 -6.03
CA PRO A 85 -0.11 8.31 -7.04
C PRO A 85 0.49 6.89 -7.12
N TYR A 86 0.18 6.05 -6.15
CA TYR A 86 0.70 4.69 -6.03
C TYR A 86 -0.24 3.62 -6.60
N GLY A 87 -1.46 4.00 -7.04
CA GLY A 87 -2.47 3.05 -7.49
C GLY A 87 -2.90 2.06 -6.40
N ALA A 88 -2.85 2.46 -5.12
CA ALA A 88 -3.10 1.58 -3.99
C ALA A 88 -4.57 1.59 -3.52
N ARG A 89 -5.47 2.15 -4.31
CA ARG A 89 -6.91 2.25 -4.02
C ARG A 89 -7.73 1.77 -5.20
N TYR A 90 -8.87 1.21 -4.92
CA TYR A 90 -9.84 0.73 -5.91
C TYR A 90 -11.26 0.96 -5.41
N ILE A 91 -12.25 0.78 -6.28
CA ILE A 91 -13.66 0.69 -5.91
C ILE A 91 -14.03 -0.78 -5.88
N ASP A 92 -14.61 -1.23 -4.78
CA ASP A 92 -15.15 -2.58 -4.66
C ASP A 92 -16.47 -2.68 -5.43
N HIS A 93 -16.38 -3.08 -6.69
CA HIS A 93 -17.54 -3.24 -7.58
C HIS A 93 -18.36 -4.49 -7.28
N HIS A 94 -17.78 -5.49 -6.62
CA HIS A 94 -18.46 -6.75 -6.28
C HIS A 94 -19.16 -6.69 -4.91
N GLY A 95 -18.83 -5.69 -4.09
CA GLY A 95 -19.43 -5.48 -2.78
C GLY A 95 -20.30 -4.22 -2.73
N LYS A 96 -19.93 -3.28 -1.87
CA LYS A 96 -20.72 -2.09 -1.56
C LYS A 96 -20.60 -0.94 -2.56
N GLY A 97 -19.78 -1.04 -3.57
CA GLY A 97 -19.47 0.07 -4.48
C GLY A 97 -18.68 1.21 -3.83
N VAL A 98 -18.00 0.95 -2.74
CA VAL A 98 -17.21 1.91 -1.97
C VAL A 98 -15.71 1.77 -2.28
N ALA A 99 -14.93 2.80 -1.97
CA ALA A 99 -13.49 2.73 -2.09
C ALA A 99 -12.90 1.80 -1.03
N ASP A 100 -11.89 1.01 -1.43
CA ASP A 100 -11.14 0.19 -0.50
C ASP A 100 -9.63 0.22 -0.78
N LYS A 101 -8.84 -0.33 0.15
CA LYS A 101 -7.38 -0.39 0.11
C LYS A 101 -6.81 -1.20 1.27
N CYS A 102 -5.54 -1.53 1.21
CA CYS A 102 -4.82 -2.06 2.36
C CYS A 102 -4.88 -1.10 3.56
N ASN A 103 -5.38 -1.58 4.69
CA ASN A 103 -5.48 -0.83 5.95
C ASN A 103 -4.39 -1.22 6.97
N TRP A 104 -3.31 -1.88 6.52
CA TRP A 104 -2.26 -2.47 7.36
C TRP A 104 -2.81 -3.43 8.44
N CYS A 105 -3.95 -4.07 8.16
CA CYS A 105 -4.64 -4.92 9.14
C CYS A 105 -4.88 -4.18 10.47
N TYR A 106 -5.43 -2.97 10.42
CA TYR A 106 -5.62 -2.10 11.58
C TYR A 106 -6.30 -2.81 12.75
N HIS A 107 -7.29 -3.66 12.47
CA HIS A 107 -7.97 -4.50 13.47
C HIS A 107 -7.03 -5.44 14.23
N ARG A 108 -5.88 -5.79 13.66
CA ARG A 108 -4.82 -6.58 14.31
C ARG A 108 -3.86 -5.68 15.07
N LEU A 109 -3.44 -4.56 14.45
CA LEU A 109 -2.50 -3.63 15.06
C LEU A 109 -3.00 -3.08 16.41
N VAL A 110 -4.28 -2.73 16.50
CA VAL A 110 -4.89 -2.24 17.77
C VAL A 110 -4.94 -3.30 18.88
N ARG A 111 -4.73 -4.57 18.51
CA ARG A 111 -4.61 -5.69 19.45
C ARG A 111 -3.16 -6.10 19.72
N GLY A 112 -2.18 -5.32 19.24
CA GLY A 112 -0.76 -5.64 19.37
C GLY A 112 -0.29 -6.78 18.45
N LEU A 113 -1.09 -7.18 17.45
CA LEU A 113 -0.77 -8.26 16.52
C LEU A 113 -0.17 -7.71 15.23
N SER A 114 0.78 -8.42 14.65
CA SER A 114 1.34 -8.08 13.34
C SER A 114 0.32 -8.27 12.21
N PRO A 115 0.42 -7.49 11.12
CA PRO A 115 -0.37 -7.71 9.91
C PRO A 115 -0.21 -9.12 9.35
N ALA A 116 -1.27 -9.64 8.71
CA ALA A 116 -1.26 -10.99 8.16
C ALA A 116 -0.14 -11.22 7.14
N CYS A 117 0.10 -10.25 6.24
CA CYS A 117 1.15 -10.35 5.23
C CYS A 117 2.59 -10.35 5.79
N VAL A 118 2.80 -9.81 6.99
CA VAL A 118 4.08 -9.89 7.71
C VAL A 118 4.26 -11.29 8.28
N LEU A 119 3.23 -11.84 8.91
CA LEU A 119 3.26 -13.18 9.50
C LEU A 119 3.37 -14.29 8.44
N ALA A 120 2.68 -14.11 7.31
CA ALA A 120 2.68 -15.09 6.24
C ALA A 120 3.97 -15.10 5.40
N CYS A 121 4.85 -14.12 5.56
CA CYS A 121 6.07 -14.04 4.75
C CYS A 121 7.13 -15.02 5.26
N PRO A 122 7.43 -16.13 4.54
CA PRO A 122 8.31 -17.18 5.03
C PRO A 122 9.78 -16.72 5.14
N VAL A 123 10.17 -15.72 4.35
CA VAL A 123 11.54 -15.17 4.33
C VAL A 123 11.67 -13.89 5.15
N GLY A 124 10.61 -13.46 5.84
CA GLY A 124 10.63 -12.25 6.66
C GLY A 124 10.94 -10.96 5.90
N ALA A 125 10.64 -10.91 4.59
CA ALA A 125 10.90 -9.75 3.75
C ALA A 125 10.03 -8.53 4.10
N ARG A 126 8.90 -8.75 4.79
CA ARG A 126 8.01 -7.68 5.24
C ARG A 126 8.17 -7.46 6.74
N LYS A 127 8.40 -6.21 7.10
CA LYS A 127 8.54 -5.79 8.50
C LYS A 127 7.53 -4.69 8.79
N ILE A 128 7.09 -4.61 10.03
CA ILE A 128 6.29 -3.49 10.54
C ILE A 128 6.84 -3.07 11.90
N GLY A 129 6.75 -1.79 12.20
CA GLY A 129 7.20 -1.27 13.48
C GLY A 129 6.73 0.15 13.74
N ASN A 130 6.88 0.58 14.97
CA ASN A 130 6.57 1.94 15.37
C ASN A 130 7.81 2.83 15.13
N LEU A 131 7.71 3.79 14.23
CA LEU A 131 8.80 4.72 13.92
C LEU A 131 9.15 5.66 15.08
N LYS A 132 8.24 5.85 16.03
CA LYS A 132 8.48 6.65 17.23
C LYS A 132 9.24 5.88 18.31
N ASP A 133 9.33 4.57 18.18
CA ASP A 133 10.09 3.72 19.10
C ASP A 133 11.49 3.46 18.52
N PRO A 134 12.55 4.03 19.13
CA PRO A 134 13.92 3.84 18.67
C PRO A 134 14.39 2.39 18.74
N ALA A 135 13.78 1.57 19.61
CA ALA A 135 14.13 0.16 19.80
C ALA A 135 13.41 -0.74 18.77
N SER A 136 12.45 -0.23 18.01
CA SER A 136 11.75 -1.05 17.02
C SER A 136 12.71 -1.52 15.91
N GLU A 137 12.53 -2.75 15.44
CA GLU A 137 13.34 -3.33 14.34
C GLU A 137 13.34 -2.42 13.10
N VAL A 138 12.18 -1.83 12.76
CA VAL A 138 12.05 -0.93 11.61
C VAL A 138 12.87 0.35 11.82
N SER A 139 12.83 0.96 13.00
CA SER A 139 13.64 2.15 13.31
C SER A 139 15.14 1.87 13.21
N THR A 140 15.57 0.69 13.63
CA THR A 140 16.96 0.24 13.48
C THR A 140 17.34 0.07 12.02
N ILE A 141 16.50 -0.61 11.23
CA ILE A 141 16.74 -0.78 9.78
C ILE A 141 16.85 0.58 9.08
N LEU A 142 15.98 1.53 9.39
CA LEU A 142 15.99 2.85 8.76
C LEU A 142 17.23 3.68 9.10
N ARG A 143 17.85 3.43 10.24
CA ARG A 143 19.13 4.08 10.62
C ARG A 143 20.35 3.44 9.98
N GLU A 144 20.35 2.12 9.85
CA GLU A 144 21.54 1.35 9.44
C GLU A 144 21.59 1.08 7.95
N LYS A 145 20.43 1.05 7.27
CA LYS A 145 20.35 0.65 5.86
C LYS A 145 19.85 1.77 4.98
N ARG A 146 20.36 1.80 3.76
CA ARG A 146 19.83 2.69 2.74
C ARG A 146 18.45 2.19 2.29
N VAL A 147 17.44 2.98 2.54
CA VAL A 147 16.06 2.73 2.13
C VAL A 147 15.62 3.69 1.04
N ALA A 148 14.62 3.29 0.28
CA ALA A 148 13.96 4.13 -0.69
C ALA A 148 12.45 4.18 -0.42
N ILE A 149 11.81 5.23 -0.91
CA ILE A 149 10.37 5.41 -0.96
C ILE A 149 9.92 5.58 -2.41
N LEU A 150 8.69 5.26 -2.70
CA LEU A 150 8.12 5.46 -4.03
C LEU A 150 7.71 6.92 -4.21
N LYS A 151 8.03 7.50 -5.36
CA LYS A 151 7.61 8.85 -5.81
C LYS A 151 7.83 9.94 -4.74
N PRO A 152 9.07 10.12 -4.27
CA PRO A 152 9.37 11.12 -3.23
C PRO A 152 9.03 12.56 -3.67
N GLU A 153 9.06 12.84 -4.98
CA GLU A 153 8.78 14.13 -5.58
C GLU A 153 7.33 14.63 -5.36
N ILE A 154 6.40 13.74 -5.01
CA ILE A 154 4.99 14.10 -4.79
C ILE A 154 4.74 14.73 -3.42
N GLY A 155 5.64 14.52 -2.45
CA GLY A 155 5.52 15.12 -1.12
C GLY A 155 4.49 14.48 -0.20
N ASN A 156 3.95 13.31 -0.54
CA ASN A 156 2.98 12.58 0.29
C ASN A 156 3.56 11.95 1.55
N GLU A 157 4.89 11.92 1.68
CA GLU A 157 5.61 11.26 2.76
C GLU A 157 5.14 9.82 3.02
N PRO A 158 5.38 8.89 2.09
CA PRO A 158 4.99 7.50 2.25
C PRO A 158 5.71 6.84 3.43
N ARG A 159 5.00 5.99 4.17
CA ARG A 159 5.54 5.20 5.29
C ARG A 159 5.85 3.76 4.92
N ALA A 160 5.78 3.40 3.66
CA ALA A 160 6.30 2.15 3.13
C ALA A 160 7.71 2.40 2.59
N TYR A 161 8.67 1.69 3.15
CA TYR A 161 10.08 1.80 2.81
C TYR A 161 10.55 0.53 2.14
N TYR A 162 11.48 0.66 1.20
CA TYR A 162 11.99 -0.45 0.41
C TYR A 162 13.51 -0.55 0.55
N LEU A 163 14.01 -1.77 0.71
CA LEU A 163 15.42 -2.08 0.64
C LEU A 163 15.77 -2.61 -0.75
N GLY A 164 16.87 -2.15 -1.32
CA GLY A 164 17.38 -2.68 -2.58
C GLY A 164 16.60 -2.31 -3.85
N ILE A 165 15.67 -1.33 -3.77
CA ILE A 165 14.96 -0.83 -4.95
C ILE A 165 15.87 0.08 -5.77
N ASP A 166 15.88 -0.09 -7.08
CA ASP A 166 16.67 0.74 -7.98
C ASP A 166 16.05 2.14 -8.16
N LYS A 167 16.92 3.10 -8.53
CA LYS A 167 16.50 4.50 -8.74
C LYS A 167 15.46 4.65 -9.84
N GLU A 168 15.45 3.76 -10.82
CA GLU A 168 14.55 3.77 -11.98
C GLU A 168 13.10 3.41 -11.64
N VAL A 169 12.87 2.83 -10.45
CA VAL A 169 11.54 2.38 -9.98
C VAL A 169 10.89 3.36 -8.99
N ARG A 170 11.57 4.42 -8.68
CA ARG A 170 11.12 5.43 -7.70
C ARG A 170 9.98 6.30 -8.22
#